data_753fe7c7b8fc5db33a15d707913241f1
#
_entry.id   753fe7c7b8fc5db33a15d707913241f1
#
_cell.length_a   1.000
_cell.length_b   1.000
_cell.length_c   1.000
_cell.angle_alpha   90.00
_cell.angle_beta   90.00
_cell.angle_gamma   90.00
#
_symmetry.space_group_name_H-M   'P 1'
#
loop_
_entity.id
_entity.type
_entity.pdbx_description
1 polymer ?
#
loop_
_entity_poly.entity_id
_entity_poly.type
_entity_poly.pdbx_seq_one_letter_code
_entity_poly.pdbx_strand_id
1 'polypeptide(L)'
;MPIISDRVEVERKPRLGGGGPGKILHRRGFGGGDDGDHGNSGDFRSREQRMRRYRIAMSLCIISVTAIFVLLTMVYVFRMGKGRYDEDSQHWVRDWIPLTLPYVQLWANSLILLLSSFTLELARRSMAKKEEFTAMGIVPPRFKRDIPWLGITVFLGFCFLVGQAVVWNILRVQGAFLATNPSRSLFYILTGTHAVHLAGGLIALLYAVAGRLMALKFESQQIAVEVTGWYWHYLAFLWFGIFALVHFARG
;
A
#
# COMPACT_ATOMS: atom_id res chain seq x y z
N MET A 1 -1.48 -50.15 -68.11
CA MET A 1 -0.02 -50.19 -68.50
C MET A 1 0.71 -49.17 -67.62
N PRO A 2 1.92 -49.56 -67.21
CA PRO A 2 2.08 -50.29 -65.91
C PRO A 2 2.69 -49.40 -64.86
N ILE A 3 2.50 -49.85 -63.65
CA ILE A 3 2.94 -49.44 -62.30
C ILE A 3 4.49 -49.67 -62.24
N ILE A 4 5.25 -48.70 -61.76
CA ILE A 4 6.61 -48.93 -61.23
C ILE A 4 6.66 -48.49 -59.80
N SER A 5 6.83 -49.51 -58.94
CA SER A 5 7.14 -49.45 -57.54
C SER A 5 8.63 -49.21 -57.36
N ASP A 6 9.03 -48.14 -56.66
CA ASP A 6 10.41 -47.97 -56.24
C ASP A 6 10.49 -48.18 -54.73
N ARG A 7 11.20 -49.24 -54.40
CA ARG A 7 11.49 -49.74 -53.05
C ARG A 7 12.81 -49.11 -52.57
N VAL A 8 12.80 -48.23 -51.61
CA VAL A 8 14.00 -47.70 -50.99
C VAL A 8 14.52 -48.68 -49.96
N GLU A 9 15.70 -49.19 -50.26
CA GLU A 9 16.48 -50.13 -49.45
C GLU A 9 17.19 -49.38 -48.31
N VAL A 10 16.97 -49.79 -47.07
CA VAL A 10 17.63 -49.22 -45.88
C VAL A 10 18.87 -50.04 -45.58
N GLU A 11 20.03 -49.45 -45.84
CA GLU A 11 21.38 -49.99 -45.58
C GLU A 11 21.66 -50.07 -44.08
N ARG A 12 21.85 -51.28 -43.52
CA ARG A 12 22.26 -51.51 -42.12
C ARG A 12 23.79 -51.57 -42.04
N LYS A 13 24.37 -50.65 -41.25
CA LYS A 13 25.77 -50.73 -40.84
C LYS A 13 25.92 -51.69 -39.64
N PRO A 14 26.95 -52.50 -39.59
CA PRO A 14 27.20 -53.48 -38.52
C PRO A 14 27.84 -52.80 -37.30
N ARG A 15 27.41 -53.23 -36.11
CA ARG A 15 27.99 -52.90 -34.80
C ARG A 15 29.21 -53.79 -34.54
N LEU A 16 30.36 -53.18 -34.26
CA LEU A 16 31.50 -53.80 -33.62
C LEU A 16 31.43 -53.57 -32.10
N GLY A 17 31.63 -54.68 -31.38
CA GLY A 17 31.50 -54.72 -29.94
C GLY A 17 32.75 -54.27 -29.18
N GLY A 18 32.57 -53.90 -27.92
CA GLY A 18 33.61 -53.59 -26.96
C GLY A 18 33.01 -53.69 -25.57
N GLY A 19 33.36 -54.77 -24.84
CA GLY A 19 32.83 -55.04 -23.49
C GLY A 19 33.52 -54.23 -22.41
N GLY A 20 32.81 -54.02 -21.32
CA GLY A 20 33.31 -53.53 -20.03
C GLY A 20 32.20 -53.69 -18.95
N PRO A 21 32.52 -54.07 -17.72
CA PRO A 21 31.55 -54.71 -16.76
C PRO A 21 30.83 -53.67 -15.88
N GLY A 22 29.57 -53.99 -15.67
CA GLY A 22 28.87 -53.84 -14.42
C GLY A 22 28.46 -52.46 -13.91
N LYS A 23 27.22 -52.01 -14.17
CA LYS A 23 26.38 -51.32 -13.21
C LYS A 23 24.94 -51.75 -13.39
N ILE A 24 24.42 -52.34 -12.33
CA ILE A 24 23.03 -52.81 -12.21
C ILE A 24 22.13 -51.55 -12.17
N LEU A 25 21.45 -51.27 -13.28
CA LEU A 25 20.40 -50.26 -13.34
C LEU A 25 19.07 -50.92 -12.94
N HIS A 26 18.60 -50.58 -11.76
CA HIS A 26 17.22 -50.82 -11.32
C HIS A 26 16.25 -50.25 -12.36
N ARG A 27 15.68 -51.14 -13.13
CA ARG A 27 14.56 -50.86 -14.03
C ARG A 27 13.30 -50.72 -13.17
N ARG A 28 12.90 -49.51 -12.89
CA ARG A 28 11.63 -49.22 -12.22
C ARG A 28 10.60 -48.74 -13.25
N GLY A 29 9.58 -49.54 -13.36
CA GLY A 29 8.19 -49.44 -13.73
C GLY A 29 7.76 -48.27 -14.63
N PHE A 30 7.27 -48.72 -15.73
CA PHE A 30 6.30 -48.08 -16.59
C PHE A 30 5.08 -47.64 -15.72
N GLY A 31 4.85 -46.33 -15.59
CA GLY A 31 3.70 -45.75 -14.90
C GLY A 31 3.35 -44.45 -15.65
N GLY A 32 2.16 -44.44 -16.20
CA GLY A 32 1.57 -43.52 -17.12
C GLY A 32 1.50 -42.06 -16.64
N GLY A 33 1.27 -41.23 -17.62
CA GLY A 33 1.15 -39.80 -17.63
C GLY A 33 0.44 -39.18 -16.45
N ASP A 34 1.12 -38.18 -15.93
CA ASP A 34 0.52 -37.07 -15.16
C ASP A 34 1.38 -35.82 -15.29
N ASP A 35 1.55 -35.37 -16.54
CA ASP A 35 2.34 -34.19 -16.87
C ASP A 35 1.49 -32.90 -16.93
N GLY A 36 0.29 -32.90 -16.31
CA GLY A 36 -0.70 -31.82 -16.46
C GLY A 36 -0.82 -30.80 -15.31
N ASP A 37 -0.26 -31.03 -14.11
CA ASP A 37 -0.66 -30.18 -12.95
C ASP A 37 0.50 -29.62 -12.08
N HIS A 38 1.75 -29.82 -12.45
CA HIS A 38 2.89 -29.29 -11.68
C HIS A 38 3.24 -27.83 -11.96
N GLY A 39 2.74 -27.21 -13.04
CA GLY A 39 2.98 -25.80 -13.38
C GLY A 39 2.19 -24.83 -12.50
N ASN A 40 0.97 -25.17 -12.15
CA ASN A 40 0.03 -24.25 -11.49
C ASN A 40 0.23 -24.16 -9.96
N SER A 41 0.56 -25.27 -9.31
CA SER A 41 0.77 -25.32 -7.84
C SER A 41 2.03 -24.59 -7.37
N GLY A 42 3.09 -24.56 -8.18
CA GLY A 42 4.33 -23.83 -7.90
C GLY A 42 4.14 -22.32 -7.95
N ASP A 43 3.34 -21.85 -8.87
CA ASP A 43 3.10 -20.42 -9.09
C ASP A 43 2.18 -19.84 -8.00
N PHE A 44 1.15 -20.58 -7.56
CA PHE A 44 0.30 -20.21 -6.42
C PHE A 44 1.10 -20.10 -5.12
N ARG A 45 1.96 -21.06 -4.79
CA ARG A 45 2.81 -21.02 -3.59
C ARG A 45 3.78 -19.85 -3.60
N SER A 46 4.35 -19.51 -4.76
CA SER A 46 5.27 -18.38 -4.92
C SER A 46 4.56 -17.05 -4.74
N ARG A 47 3.30 -16.92 -5.20
CA ARG A 47 2.44 -15.76 -5.04
C ARG A 47 2.04 -15.55 -3.58
N GLU A 48 1.59 -16.61 -2.92
CA GLU A 48 1.19 -16.58 -1.51
C GLU A 48 2.36 -16.18 -0.60
N GLN A 49 3.55 -16.72 -0.83
CA GLN A 49 4.76 -16.34 -0.11
C GLN A 49 5.14 -14.88 -0.34
N ARG A 50 5.01 -14.35 -1.56
CA ARG A 50 5.23 -12.93 -1.86
C ARG A 50 4.22 -12.05 -1.12
N MET A 51 2.93 -12.36 -1.19
CA MET A 51 1.88 -11.65 -0.46
C MET A 51 2.14 -11.61 1.03
N ARG A 52 2.51 -12.74 1.64
CA ARG A 52 2.86 -12.83 3.06
C ARG A 52 4.03 -11.93 3.43
N ARG A 53 5.10 -11.90 2.63
CA ARG A 53 6.25 -11.01 2.86
C ARG A 53 5.86 -9.53 2.81
N TYR A 54 5.06 -9.13 1.83
CA TYR A 54 4.60 -7.74 1.73
C TYR A 54 3.65 -7.36 2.88
N ARG A 55 2.77 -8.26 3.30
CA ARG A 55 1.89 -8.03 4.47
C ARG A 55 2.70 -7.86 5.76
N ILE A 56 3.71 -8.71 5.99
CA ILE A 56 4.59 -8.58 7.17
C ILE A 56 5.36 -7.25 7.11
N ALA A 57 5.97 -6.91 5.99
CA ALA A 57 6.70 -5.65 5.83
C ALA A 57 5.78 -4.44 6.09
N MET A 58 4.55 -4.46 5.56
CA MET A 58 3.57 -3.40 5.78
C MET A 58 3.11 -3.33 7.23
N SER A 59 2.90 -4.47 7.90
CA SER A 59 2.54 -4.49 9.32
C SER A 59 3.64 -3.88 10.18
N LEU A 60 4.90 -4.19 9.91
CA LEU A 60 6.05 -3.58 10.60
C LEU A 60 6.10 -2.06 10.36
N CYS A 61 5.86 -1.61 9.13
CA CYS A 61 5.77 -0.19 8.80
C CYS A 61 4.65 0.50 9.59
N ILE A 62 3.45 -0.09 9.63
CA ILE A 62 2.30 0.44 10.40
C ILE A 62 2.62 0.51 11.90
N ILE A 63 3.25 -0.51 12.47
CA ILE A 63 3.65 -0.52 13.89
C ILE A 63 4.65 0.61 14.17
N SER A 64 5.63 0.81 13.30
CA SER A 64 6.63 1.89 13.41
C SER A 64 5.98 3.27 13.37
N VAL A 65 5.08 3.49 12.41
CA VAL A 65 4.31 4.74 12.27
C VAL A 65 3.44 4.96 13.52
N THR A 66 2.73 3.91 13.99
CA THR A 66 1.91 3.98 15.21
C THR A 66 2.75 4.40 16.41
N ALA A 67 3.93 3.80 16.61
CA ALA A 67 4.81 4.14 17.73
C ALA A 67 5.22 5.62 17.73
N ILE A 68 5.56 6.17 16.55
CA ILE A 68 5.90 7.59 16.41
C ILE A 68 4.69 8.48 16.78
N PHE A 69 3.49 8.16 16.29
CA PHE A 69 2.30 8.96 16.58
C PHE A 69 1.83 8.83 18.03
N VAL A 70 1.96 7.65 18.64
CA VAL A 70 1.68 7.47 20.08
C VAL A 70 2.64 8.32 20.91
N LEU A 71 3.94 8.32 20.57
CA LEU A 71 4.91 9.17 21.24
C LEU A 71 4.58 10.66 21.11
N LEU A 72 4.29 11.13 19.90
CA LEU A 72 3.91 12.53 19.67
C LEU A 72 2.62 12.92 20.42
N THR A 73 1.63 12.03 20.44
CA THR A 73 0.37 12.23 21.18
C THR A 73 0.62 12.29 22.69
N MET A 74 1.47 11.40 23.22
CA MET A 74 1.88 11.42 24.62
C MET A 74 2.56 12.74 24.99
N VAL A 75 3.49 13.21 24.18
CA VAL A 75 4.17 14.51 24.38
C VAL A 75 3.16 15.65 24.33
N TYR A 76 2.19 15.60 23.39
CA TYR A 76 1.14 16.59 23.24
C TYR A 76 0.28 16.67 24.52
N VAL A 77 -0.25 15.54 24.99
CA VAL A 77 -1.10 15.45 26.19
C VAL A 77 -0.33 15.86 27.45
N PHE A 78 0.93 15.40 27.56
CA PHE A 78 1.78 15.73 28.71
C PHE A 78 2.06 17.23 28.79
N ARG A 79 2.34 17.88 27.66
CA ARG A 79 2.60 19.33 27.61
C ARG A 79 1.33 20.14 27.86
N MET A 80 0.18 19.65 27.45
CA MET A 80 -1.11 20.29 27.72
C MET A 80 -1.42 20.33 29.24
N GLY A 81 -1.02 19.27 29.98
CA GLY A 81 -1.29 19.15 31.41
C GLY A 81 -0.29 19.86 32.32
N LYS A 82 0.90 20.22 31.82
CA LYS A 82 1.94 20.87 32.63
C LYS A 82 1.91 22.39 32.45
N GLY A 83 1.84 23.12 33.61
CA GLY A 83 2.22 24.52 33.67
C GLY A 83 3.76 24.68 33.67
N ARG A 84 4.24 25.84 33.29
CA ARG A 84 5.62 26.29 33.51
C ARG A 84 5.68 27.04 34.84
N TYR A 85 6.67 26.69 35.67
CA TYR A 85 6.98 27.52 36.83
C TYR A 85 7.69 28.78 36.34
N ASP A 86 7.09 29.93 36.62
CA ASP A 86 7.64 31.23 36.28
C ASP A 86 8.39 31.76 37.52
N GLU A 87 9.70 31.94 37.40
CA GLU A 87 10.55 32.38 38.50
C GLU A 87 10.28 33.83 38.90
N ASP A 88 9.85 34.66 37.97
CA ASP A 88 9.57 36.09 38.21
C ASP A 88 8.27 36.28 39.00
N SER A 89 7.24 35.50 38.71
CA SER A 89 5.94 35.56 39.39
C SER A 89 5.78 34.59 40.57
N GLN A 90 6.73 33.65 40.75
CA GLN A 90 6.72 32.55 41.71
C GLN A 90 5.44 31.68 41.67
N HIS A 91 4.77 31.63 40.51
CA HIS A 91 3.55 30.84 40.30
C HIS A 91 3.67 29.92 39.07
N TRP A 92 2.87 28.85 39.09
CA TRP A 92 2.73 27.97 37.92
C TRP A 92 1.83 28.66 36.89
N VAL A 93 2.42 29.09 35.75
CA VAL A 93 1.71 29.70 34.62
C VAL A 93 1.41 28.63 33.58
N ARG A 94 0.21 28.61 33.08
CA ARG A 94 -0.20 27.71 32.02
C ARG A 94 0.27 28.27 30.68
N ASP A 95 1.37 27.70 30.15
CA ASP A 95 1.93 28.08 28.84
C ASP A 95 1.10 27.57 27.64
N TRP A 96 0.04 26.83 27.93
CA TRP A 96 -0.79 26.24 26.91
C TRP A 96 -1.84 27.24 26.42
N ILE A 97 -1.60 27.81 25.23
CA ILE A 97 -2.57 28.70 24.58
C ILE A 97 -3.36 27.87 23.58
N PRO A 98 -4.70 27.75 23.72
CA PRO A 98 -5.53 27.03 22.76
C PRO A 98 -5.36 27.64 21.37
N LEU A 99 -5.18 26.77 20.35
CA LEU A 99 -5.01 27.17 18.97
C LEU A 99 -6.38 27.50 18.35
N THR A 100 -6.53 28.70 17.79
CA THR A 100 -7.69 29.06 16.97
C THR A 100 -7.57 28.39 15.61
N LEU A 101 -8.20 27.20 15.47
CA LEU A 101 -8.12 26.38 14.28
C LEU A 101 -9.19 26.75 13.26
N PRO A 102 -8.90 26.72 11.95
CA PRO A 102 -9.90 26.86 10.90
C PRO A 102 -10.67 25.52 10.74
N TYR A 103 -11.68 25.31 11.60
CA TYR A 103 -12.41 24.02 11.67
C TYR A 103 -13.09 23.66 10.38
N VAL A 104 -13.65 24.62 9.65
CA VAL A 104 -14.30 24.37 8.36
C VAL A 104 -13.33 23.71 7.40
N GLN A 105 -12.08 24.20 7.34
CA GLN A 105 -11.06 23.63 6.47
C GLN A 105 -10.62 22.24 6.93
N LEU A 106 -10.50 22.03 8.24
CA LEU A 106 -10.14 20.71 8.79
C LEU A 106 -11.24 19.67 8.53
N TRP A 107 -12.52 20.04 8.68
CA TRP A 107 -13.65 19.16 8.34
C TRP A 107 -13.69 18.85 6.84
N ALA A 108 -13.46 19.86 5.98
CA ALA A 108 -13.38 19.65 4.52
C ALA A 108 -12.25 18.67 4.17
N ASN A 109 -11.07 18.82 4.76
CA ASN A 109 -9.95 17.89 4.58
C ASN A 109 -10.30 16.48 5.06
N SER A 110 -10.95 16.34 6.21
CA SER A 110 -11.38 15.04 6.72
C SER A 110 -12.36 14.35 5.78
N LEU A 111 -13.31 15.10 5.21
CA LEU A 111 -14.25 14.58 4.23
C LEU A 111 -13.54 14.13 2.93
N ILE A 112 -12.60 14.93 2.43
CA ILE A 112 -11.78 14.57 1.25
C ILE A 112 -11.05 13.26 1.49
N LEU A 113 -10.46 13.06 2.65
CA LEU A 113 -9.72 11.84 2.99
C LEU A 113 -10.64 10.62 3.11
N LEU A 114 -11.86 10.79 3.67
CA LEU A 114 -12.89 9.74 3.70
C LEU A 114 -13.32 9.33 2.29
N LEU A 115 -13.61 10.30 1.44
CA LEU A 115 -13.98 10.05 0.03
C LEU A 115 -12.84 9.34 -0.71
N SER A 116 -11.59 9.75 -0.47
CA SER A 116 -10.40 9.10 -1.03
C SER A 116 -10.28 7.64 -0.58
N SER A 117 -10.53 7.37 0.70
CA SER A 117 -10.53 6.01 1.25
C SER A 117 -11.63 5.15 0.64
N PHE A 118 -12.82 5.71 0.45
CA PHE A 118 -13.94 5.04 -0.20
C PHE A 118 -13.69 4.73 -1.68
N THR A 119 -13.14 5.68 -2.45
CA THR A 119 -12.81 5.47 -3.87
C THR A 119 -11.73 4.41 -4.05
N LEU A 120 -10.75 4.32 -3.14
CA LEU A 120 -9.74 3.27 -3.14
C LEU A 120 -10.35 1.89 -2.89
N GLU A 121 -11.31 1.79 -1.97
CA GLU A 121 -12.01 0.54 -1.71
C GLU A 121 -12.84 0.08 -2.92
N LEU A 122 -13.47 1.01 -3.63
CA LEU A 122 -14.15 0.70 -4.90
C LEU A 122 -13.17 0.17 -5.96
N ALA A 123 -11.98 0.77 -6.06
CA ALA A 123 -10.92 0.28 -6.94
C ALA A 123 -10.49 -1.15 -6.57
N ARG A 124 -10.26 -1.42 -5.29
CA ARG A 124 -9.88 -2.75 -4.79
C ARG A 124 -10.93 -3.81 -5.10
N ARG A 125 -12.20 -3.51 -4.81
CA ARG A 125 -13.33 -4.44 -5.09
C ARG A 125 -13.50 -4.74 -6.57
N SER A 126 -13.30 -3.74 -7.43
CA SER A 126 -13.39 -3.95 -8.88
C SER A 126 -12.26 -4.86 -9.39
N MET A 127 -11.06 -4.77 -8.77
CA MET A 127 -9.93 -5.64 -9.10
C MET A 127 -10.13 -7.08 -8.62
N ALA A 128 -10.64 -7.27 -7.40
CA ALA A 128 -10.93 -8.60 -6.85
C ALA A 128 -11.96 -9.37 -7.69
N LYS A 129 -13.05 -8.70 -8.10
CA LYS A 129 -14.04 -9.30 -9.02
C LYS A 129 -13.43 -9.76 -10.34
N LYS A 130 -12.50 -9.00 -10.89
CA LYS A 130 -11.82 -9.35 -12.13
C LYS A 130 -10.95 -10.60 -11.99
N GLU A 131 -10.32 -10.79 -10.84
CA GLU A 131 -9.54 -11.99 -10.53
C GLU A 131 -10.44 -13.22 -10.49
N GLU A 132 -11.59 -13.12 -9.85
CA GLU A 132 -12.58 -14.20 -9.75
C GLU A 132 -13.08 -14.64 -11.14
N PHE A 133 -13.41 -13.70 -12.03
CA PHE A 133 -13.80 -14.02 -13.42
C PHE A 133 -12.67 -14.69 -14.19
N THR A 134 -11.43 -14.23 -14.03
CA THR A 134 -10.25 -14.83 -14.70
C THR A 134 -10.00 -16.25 -14.18
N ALA A 135 -10.17 -16.49 -12.89
CA ALA A 135 -10.03 -17.82 -12.28
C ALA A 135 -11.10 -18.81 -12.79
N MET A 136 -12.30 -18.33 -13.12
CA MET A 136 -13.38 -19.15 -13.74
C MET A 136 -13.18 -19.38 -15.24
N GLY A 137 -12.08 -18.90 -15.85
CA GLY A 137 -11.83 -19.01 -17.30
C GLY A 137 -12.71 -18.11 -18.16
N ILE A 138 -13.48 -17.20 -17.55
CA ILE A 138 -14.33 -16.23 -18.26
C ILE A 138 -13.45 -15.01 -18.58
N VAL A 139 -13.36 -14.67 -19.88
CA VAL A 139 -12.66 -13.43 -20.28
C VAL A 139 -13.40 -12.25 -19.64
N PRO A 140 -12.79 -11.58 -18.65
CA PRO A 140 -13.47 -10.49 -17.98
C PRO A 140 -13.78 -9.41 -19.02
N PRO A 141 -14.98 -8.83 -19.02
CA PRO A 141 -15.27 -7.69 -19.87
C PRO A 141 -14.18 -6.64 -19.63
N ARG A 142 -13.68 -6.01 -20.71
CA ARG A 142 -12.63 -4.98 -20.64
C ARG A 142 -13.13 -3.81 -19.79
N PHE A 143 -13.18 -4.00 -18.47
CA PHE A 143 -13.47 -2.94 -17.53
C PHE A 143 -12.27 -1.99 -17.47
N LYS A 144 -12.26 -0.97 -18.31
CA LYS A 144 -11.45 0.25 -18.14
C LYS A 144 -11.82 1.01 -16.83
N ARG A 145 -12.62 0.41 -15.96
CA ARG A 145 -13.29 1.08 -14.84
C ARG A 145 -12.43 1.22 -13.58
N ASP A 146 -11.33 0.49 -13.47
CA ASP A 146 -10.49 0.49 -12.27
C ASP A 146 -9.52 1.67 -12.24
N ILE A 147 -9.04 2.08 -13.41
CA ILE A 147 -8.10 3.20 -13.57
C ILE A 147 -8.71 4.53 -13.09
N PRO A 148 -9.96 4.89 -13.44
CA PRO A 148 -10.54 6.13 -12.95
C PRO A 148 -10.66 6.18 -11.42
N TRP A 149 -11.02 5.08 -10.75
CA TRP A 149 -11.13 5.07 -9.29
C TRP A 149 -9.81 5.28 -8.57
N LEU A 150 -8.73 4.62 -9.03
CA LEU A 150 -7.38 4.86 -8.52
C LEU A 150 -6.91 6.30 -8.79
N GLY A 151 -7.18 6.82 -9.99
CA GLY A 151 -6.87 8.21 -10.35
C GLY A 151 -7.60 9.22 -9.47
N ILE A 152 -8.89 8.99 -9.19
CA ILE A 152 -9.69 9.82 -8.29
C ILE A 152 -9.09 9.78 -6.87
N THR A 153 -8.69 8.61 -6.39
CA THR A 153 -8.05 8.46 -5.08
C THR A 153 -6.77 9.28 -4.97
N VAL A 154 -5.90 9.20 -5.98
CA VAL A 154 -4.67 9.99 -6.06
C VAL A 154 -4.97 11.47 -6.07
N PHE A 155 -5.94 11.91 -6.88
CA PHE A 155 -6.35 13.30 -6.95
C PHE A 155 -6.86 13.83 -5.60
N LEU A 156 -7.75 13.07 -4.94
CA LEU A 156 -8.27 13.43 -3.60
C LEU A 156 -7.16 13.46 -2.54
N GLY A 157 -6.20 12.53 -2.60
CA GLY A 157 -5.03 12.54 -1.71
C GLY A 157 -4.17 13.80 -1.90
N PHE A 158 -3.98 14.23 -3.15
CA PHE A 158 -3.30 15.46 -3.46
C PHE A 158 -4.09 16.69 -2.96
N CYS A 159 -5.41 16.72 -3.15
CA CYS A 159 -6.29 17.78 -2.62
C CYS A 159 -6.20 17.90 -1.11
N PHE A 160 -6.10 16.77 -0.38
CA PHE A 160 -5.89 16.78 1.07
C PHE A 160 -4.57 17.44 1.45
N LEU A 161 -3.45 17.11 0.77
CA LEU A 161 -2.14 17.72 1.04
C LEU A 161 -2.16 19.24 0.79
N VAL A 162 -2.79 19.67 -0.30
CA VAL A 162 -2.98 21.11 -0.60
C VAL A 162 -3.84 21.75 0.47
N GLY A 163 -4.96 21.14 0.85
CA GLY A 163 -5.83 21.64 1.92
C GLY A 163 -5.09 21.76 3.26
N GLN A 164 -4.21 20.82 3.57
CA GLN A 164 -3.37 20.88 4.77
C GLN A 164 -2.35 22.04 4.71
N ALA A 165 -1.75 22.28 3.55
CA ALA A 165 -0.87 23.43 3.34
C ALA A 165 -1.61 24.76 3.49
N VAL A 166 -2.87 24.83 3.04
CA VAL A 166 -3.75 26.00 3.25
C VAL A 166 -4.01 26.22 4.74
N VAL A 167 -4.31 25.18 5.51
CA VAL A 167 -4.47 25.27 6.99
C VAL A 167 -3.20 25.85 7.62
N TRP A 168 -2.02 25.36 7.25
CA TRP A 168 -0.76 25.86 7.78
C TRP A 168 -0.52 27.32 7.38
N ASN A 169 -0.90 27.72 6.17
CA ASN A 169 -0.77 29.10 5.72
C ASN A 169 -1.70 30.04 6.52
N ILE A 170 -2.96 29.66 6.73
CA ILE A 170 -3.91 30.42 7.55
C ILE A 170 -3.35 30.63 8.96
N LEU A 171 -2.82 29.59 9.58
CA LEU A 171 -2.22 29.67 10.92
C LEU A 171 -0.98 30.58 10.94
N ARG A 172 -0.14 30.54 9.91
CA ARG A 172 1.02 31.45 9.79
C ARG A 172 0.60 32.91 9.70
N VAL A 173 -0.40 33.21 8.90
CA VAL A 173 -0.95 34.59 8.76
C VAL A 173 -1.52 35.07 10.09
N GLN A 174 -2.09 34.20 10.91
CA GLN A 174 -2.57 34.51 12.26
C GLN A 174 -1.44 34.66 13.30
N GLY A 175 -0.16 34.67 12.86
CA GLY A 175 0.99 34.78 13.77
C GLY A 175 1.30 33.51 14.56
N ALA A 176 0.74 32.38 14.14
CA ALA A 176 0.97 31.08 14.77
C ALA A 176 2.25 30.42 14.21
N PHE A 177 3.43 30.98 14.53
CA PHE A 177 4.71 30.42 14.10
C PHE A 177 5.10 29.21 14.95
N LEU A 178 5.93 28.32 14.35
CA LEU A 178 6.41 27.09 15.01
C LEU A 178 7.07 27.33 16.39
N ALA A 179 7.80 28.42 16.55
CA ALA A 179 8.60 28.71 17.73
C ALA A 179 7.89 29.51 18.83
N THR A 180 6.60 29.88 18.63
CA THR A 180 5.94 30.85 19.51
C THR A 180 5.29 30.18 20.72
N ASN A 181 4.84 28.92 20.60
CA ASN A 181 4.10 28.22 21.68
C ASN A 181 4.21 26.69 21.53
N PRO A 182 4.33 25.94 22.64
CA PRO A 182 4.38 24.48 22.58
C PRO A 182 3.19 23.83 21.89
N SER A 183 1.99 24.36 22.06
CA SER A 183 0.76 23.85 21.42
C SER A 183 0.83 23.97 19.89
N ARG A 184 1.37 25.07 19.39
CA ARG A 184 1.52 25.33 17.96
C ARG A 184 2.60 24.44 17.34
N SER A 185 3.77 24.35 17.98
CA SER A 185 4.87 23.49 17.54
C SER A 185 4.43 22.02 17.43
N LEU A 186 3.76 21.53 18.44
CA LEU A 186 3.29 20.14 18.48
C LEU A 186 2.20 19.87 17.42
N PHE A 187 1.30 20.81 17.18
CA PHE A 187 0.33 20.73 16.10
C PHE A 187 1.00 20.60 14.73
N TYR A 188 1.98 21.47 14.42
CA TYR A 188 2.70 21.42 13.15
C TYR A 188 3.51 20.12 13.01
N ILE A 189 4.18 19.67 14.06
CA ILE A 189 4.94 18.41 14.03
C ILE A 189 4.00 17.23 13.81
N LEU A 190 2.89 17.15 14.52
CA LEU A 190 1.94 16.04 14.43
C LEU A 190 1.29 15.96 13.05
N THR A 191 0.76 17.09 12.56
CA THR A 191 0.11 17.16 11.24
C THR A 191 1.13 17.09 10.09
N GLY A 192 2.33 17.62 10.28
CA GLY A 192 3.43 17.53 9.32
C GLY A 192 3.94 16.11 9.15
N THR A 193 4.16 15.40 10.26
CA THR A 193 4.52 13.98 10.23
C THR A 193 3.46 13.15 9.51
N HIS A 194 2.17 13.42 9.78
CA HIS A 194 1.07 12.77 9.05
C HIS A 194 1.12 13.08 7.54
N ALA A 195 1.33 14.35 7.15
CA ALA A 195 1.41 14.74 5.76
C ALA A 195 2.57 14.06 5.00
N VAL A 196 3.73 13.88 5.65
CA VAL A 196 4.88 13.14 5.09
C VAL A 196 4.52 11.68 4.83
N HIS A 197 3.88 11.01 5.79
CA HIS A 197 3.44 9.62 5.62
C HIS A 197 2.37 9.49 4.53
N LEU A 198 1.45 10.43 4.45
CA LEU A 198 0.43 10.47 3.40
C LEU A 198 1.06 10.71 2.02
N ALA A 199 2.06 11.58 1.92
CA ALA A 199 2.82 11.78 0.68
C ALA A 199 3.53 10.49 0.25
N GLY A 200 4.11 9.74 1.18
CA GLY A 200 4.68 8.40 0.92
C GLY A 200 3.63 7.42 0.38
N GLY A 201 2.44 7.38 0.99
CA GLY A 201 1.31 6.58 0.50
C GLY A 201 0.83 7.02 -0.89
N LEU A 202 0.84 8.32 -1.16
CA LEU A 202 0.49 8.87 -2.47
C LEU A 202 1.49 8.47 -3.56
N ILE A 203 2.78 8.47 -3.26
CA ILE A 203 3.83 7.98 -4.16
C ILE A 203 3.61 6.48 -4.47
N ALA A 204 3.27 5.68 -3.47
CA ALA A 204 2.97 4.26 -3.67
C ALA A 204 1.72 4.05 -4.54
N LEU A 205 0.67 4.86 -4.38
CA LEU A 205 -0.52 4.84 -5.25
C LEU A 205 -0.18 5.28 -6.68
N LEU A 206 0.63 6.33 -6.85
CA LEU A 206 1.11 6.77 -8.17
C LEU A 206 1.90 5.67 -8.87
N TYR A 207 2.76 4.96 -8.15
CA TYR A 207 3.48 3.80 -8.68
C TYR A 207 2.51 2.70 -9.15
N ALA A 208 1.47 2.41 -8.38
CA ALA A 208 0.45 1.44 -8.75
C ALA A 208 -0.34 1.87 -10.01
N VAL A 209 -0.69 3.16 -10.13
CA VAL A 209 -1.36 3.73 -11.32
C VAL A 209 -0.43 3.68 -12.54
N ALA A 210 0.83 4.11 -12.39
CA ALA A 210 1.82 4.09 -13.47
C ALA A 210 2.07 2.66 -13.97
N GLY A 211 2.21 1.70 -13.06
CA GLY A 211 2.36 0.29 -13.41
C GLY A 211 1.18 -0.25 -14.23
N ARG A 212 -0.03 0.25 -13.96
CA ARG A 212 -1.22 -0.09 -14.77
C ARG A 212 -1.22 0.52 -16.15
N LEU A 213 -0.79 1.76 -16.26
CA LEU A 213 -0.67 2.44 -17.56
C LEU A 213 0.42 1.79 -18.44
N MET A 214 1.50 1.30 -17.82
CA MET A 214 2.61 0.61 -18.50
C MET A 214 2.34 -0.88 -18.75
N ALA A 215 1.12 -1.37 -18.48
CA ALA A 215 0.72 -2.78 -18.65
C ALA A 215 1.67 -3.80 -18.00
N LEU A 216 2.25 -3.46 -16.83
CA LEU A 216 3.07 -4.37 -16.06
C LEU A 216 2.25 -5.59 -15.60
N LYS A 217 2.93 -6.67 -15.15
CA LYS A 217 2.27 -7.91 -14.74
C LYS A 217 1.15 -7.65 -13.73
N PHE A 218 -0.07 -8.10 -14.06
CA PHE A 218 -1.31 -7.85 -13.30
C PHE A 218 -1.20 -8.25 -11.81
N GLU A 219 -0.54 -9.36 -11.51
CA GLU A 219 -0.34 -9.86 -10.15
C GLU A 219 0.46 -8.90 -9.26
N SER A 220 1.55 -8.31 -9.78
CA SER A 220 2.36 -7.35 -9.04
C SER A 220 1.59 -6.09 -8.70
N GLN A 221 0.68 -5.69 -9.59
CA GLN A 221 -0.16 -4.51 -9.41
C GLN A 221 -1.25 -4.72 -8.38
N GLN A 222 -1.86 -5.91 -8.33
CA GLN A 222 -2.86 -6.24 -7.31
C GLN A 222 -2.23 -6.21 -5.91
N ILE A 223 -1.06 -6.82 -5.75
CA ILE A 223 -0.31 -6.81 -4.49
C ILE A 223 -0.02 -5.37 -4.06
N ALA A 224 0.46 -4.54 -4.99
CA ALA A 224 0.78 -3.14 -4.71
C ALA A 224 -0.47 -2.36 -4.25
N VAL A 225 -1.60 -2.50 -4.94
CA VAL A 225 -2.84 -1.80 -4.58
C VAL A 225 -3.42 -2.32 -3.27
N GLU A 226 -3.36 -3.63 -3.02
CA GLU A 226 -3.85 -4.22 -1.77
C GLU A 226 -3.04 -3.71 -0.57
N VAL A 227 -1.72 -3.81 -0.65
CA VAL A 227 -0.81 -3.39 0.43
C VAL A 227 -0.89 -1.87 0.68
N THR A 228 -0.89 -1.07 -0.40
CA THR A 228 -1.05 0.39 -0.29
C THR A 228 -2.43 0.76 0.24
N GLY A 229 -3.48 -0.01 -0.10
CA GLY A 229 -4.83 0.19 0.41
C GLY A 229 -4.91 0.06 1.93
N TRP A 230 -4.29 -0.96 2.51
CA TRP A 230 -4.23 -1.12 3.96
C TRP A 230 -3.53 0.06 4.64
N TYR A 231 -2.41 0.50 4.08
CA TYR A 231 -1.68 1.65 4.57
C TYR A 231 -2.50 2.94 4.48
N TRP A 232 -3.21 3.15 3.37
CA TRP A 232 -4.04 4.32 3.14
C TRP A 232 -5.21 4.43 4.13
N HIS A 233 -5.94 3.34 4.35
CA HIS A 233 -7.02 3.29 5.33
C HIS A 233 -6.50 3.52 6.75
N TYR A 234 -5.32 2.96 7.08
CA TYR A 234 -4.67 3.21 8.36
C TYR A 234 -4.33 4.70 8.53
N LEU A 235 -3.76 5.36 7.51
CA LEU A 235 -3.47 6.80 7.56
C LEU A 235 -4.75 7.63 7.71
N ALA A 236 -5.83 7.27 7.01
CA ALA A 236 -7.12 7.93 7.18
C ALA A 236 -7.64 7.80 8.62
N PHE A 237 -7.58 6.60 9.21
CA PHE A 237 -7.95 6.38 10.61
C PHE A 237 -7.09 7.20 11.58
N LEU A 238 -5.78 7.23 11.35
CA LEU A 238 -4.84 7.99 12.16
C LEU A 238 -5.13 9.50 12.09
N TRP A 239 -5.53 10.03 10.92
CA TRP A 239 -5.96 11.42 10.79
C TRP A 239 -7.14 11.75 11.70
N PHE A 240 -8.14 10.87 11.78
CA PHE A 240 -9.27 11.08 12.69
C PHE A 240 -8.84 11.10 14.17
N GLY A 241 -7.86 10.27 14.55
CA GLY A 241 -7.24 10.31 15.87
C GLY A 241 -6.56 11.66 16.16
N ILE A 242 -5.77 12.17 15.21
CA ILE A 242 -5.14 13.49 15.30
C ILE A 242 -6.18 14.59 15.41
N PHE A 243 -7.19 14.55 14.54
CA PHE A 243 -8.26 15.54 14.53
C PHE A 243 -9.04 15.55 15.84
N ALA A 244 -9.38 14.37 16.38
CA ALA A 244 -10.04 14.23 17.66
C ALA A 244 -9.18 14.79 18.80
N LEU A 245 -7.89 14.42 18.85
CA LEU A 245 -6.95 14.92 19.85
C LEU A 245 -6.94 16.45 19.87
N VAL A 246 -6.77 17.07 18.69
CA VAL A 246 -6.68 18.53 18.55
C VAL A 246 -8.02 19.21 18.85
N HIS A 247 -9.15 18.53 18.56
CA HIS A 247 -10.48 19.02 18.87
C HIS A 247 -10.76 19.02 20.37
N PHE A 248 -10.44 17.93 21.08
CA PHE A 248 -10.65 17.79 22.54
C PHE A 248 -9.63 18.57 23.38
N ALA A 249 -8.46 18.86 22.85
CA ALA A 249 -7.42 19.64 23.54
C ALA A 249 -7.74 21.13 23.72
N ARG A 250 -8.96 21.56 23.39
CA ARG A 250 -9.49 22.90 23.58
C ARG A 250 -9.96 23.20 25.01
N GLY A 251 -10.27 22.16 25.77
CA GLY A 251 -10.85 22.25 27.13
C GLY A 251 -9.86 22.68 28.25
#